data_eaa161a856ccc3e333abf03aee9eaafb
#
_entry.id   eaa161a856ccc3e333abf03aee9eaafb
#
_cell.length_a   1.000
_cell.length_b   1.000
_cell.length_c   1.000
_cell.angle_alpha   90.00
_cell.angle_beta   90.00
_cell.angle_gamma   90.00
#
_symmetry.space_group_name_H-M   'P 1'
#
loop_
_entity.id
_entity.type
_entity.pdbx_description
1 polymer ?
#
loop_
_entity_poly.entity_id
_entity_poly.type
_entity_poly.pdbx_seq_one_letter_code
_entity_poly.pdbx_strand_id
1 'polypeptide(L)'
;MQIFNTLTRQKEEFVPQVPGEYRIYVCGPTVYNYIHIGNARPLIVFDTLRRYLEYRGNKVIYVSNITDIDDKLIKKGQEEGTSMKEVAQRFEAEYLKDAAGLNCKKPTVQPRATEHIQQILDIVKDLIESGHAYVAKNGDVYFRVKSDPEYGKLSHLKLDDLESGNRELRSQMEDDLKEDPADFAVWKAAKPGEPAWESPYGMGRPGWHIECSAMSRTHLGKTIDLHCGGQDLIFPHHENEIAQSECANGCTFARYWMHNGFINVDNQKMSKSLHNFFTVRDVANLYGYEPIRYFMLTAGYRMPLNYTVDLIESCKNSLERLYTCRENLDFALTVSYT
;
A
#
# COMPACT_ATOMS: atom_id res chain seq x y z
N MET A 1 -1.02 -24.20 3.00
CA MET A 1 -1.28 -23.41 1.77
C MET A 1 0.03 -22.82 1.30
N GLN A 2 0.30 -22.83 0.00
CA GLN A 2 1.52 -22.21 -0.54
C GLN A 2 1.22 -20.83 -1.12
N ILE A 3 2.10 -19.87 -0.88
CA ILE A 3 2.11 -18.54 -1.48
C ILE A 3 3.46 -18.28 -2.16
N PHE A 4 3.49 -17.38 -3.12
CA PHE A 4 4.74 -16.90 -3.68
C PHE A 4 5.26 -15.76 -2.80
N ASN A 5 6.42 -15.96 -2.18
CA ASN A 5 7.08 -14.94 -1.37
C ASN A 5 8.00 -14.10 -2.25
N THR A 6 7.74 -12.79 -2.33
CA THR A 6 8.56 -11.88 -3.14
C THR A 6 9.99 -11.79 -2.64
N LEU A 7 10.20 -11.90 -1.33
CA LEU A 7 11.52 -11.82 -0.70
C LEU A 7 12.45 -12.95 -1.18
N THR A 8 11.95 -14.19 -1.21
CA THR A 8 12.73 -15.37 -1.60
C THR A 8 12.58 -15.72 -3.07
N ARG A 9 11.59 -15.11 -3.76
CA ARG A 9 11.17 -15.42 -5.15
C ARG A 9 10.76 -16.88 -5.35
N GLN A 10 10.28 -17.53 -4.30
CA GLN A 10 9.85 -18.93 -4.32
C GLN A 10 8.42 -19.10 -3.82
N LYS A 11 7.81 -20.21 -4.17
CA LYS A 11 6.58 -20.68 -3.52
C LYS A 11 6.94 -21.37 -2.22
N GLU A 12 6.37 -20.88 -1.14
CA GLU A 12 6.62 -21.37 0.21
C GLU A 12 5.32 -21.71 0.92
N GLU A 13 5.41 -22.59 1.91
CA GLU A 13 4.26 -22.84 2.77
C GLU A 13 3.99 -21.64 3.66
N PHE A 14 2.76 -21.14 3.61
CA PHE A 14 2.34 -19.98 4.39
C PHE A 14 1.92 -20.42 5.79
N VAL A 15 2.86 -20.28 6.73
CA VAL A 15 2.70 -20.68 8.13
C VAL A 15 2.70 -19.43 9.02
N PRO A 16 1.62 -19.15 9.77
CA PRO A 16 1.57 -18.01 10.66
C PRO A 16 2.44 -18.22 11.91
N GLN A 17 2.82 -17.12 12.57
CA GLN A 17 3.56 -17.14 13.83
C GLN A 17 2.72 -17.77 14.97
N VAL A 18 1.43 -17.45 14.97
CA VAL A 18 0.47 -18.02 15.91
C VAL A 18 -0.45 -18.99 15.17
N PRO A 19 -0.46 -20.28 15.50
CA PRO A 19 -1.29 -21.25 14.81
C PRO A 19 -2.77 -20.80 14.74
N GLY A 20 -3.31 -20.75 13.52
CA GLY A 20 -4.70 -20.34 13.28
C GLY A 20 -4.96 -18.82 13.28
N GLU A 21 -3.93 -17.97 13.45
CA GLU A 21 -4.04 -16.51 13.39
C GLU A 21 -3.04 -15.93 12.39
N TYR A 22 -3.52 -15.20 11.39
CA TYR A 22 -2.68 -14.51 10.40
C TYR A 22 -2.71 -13.00 10.64
N ARG A 23 -1.53 -12.38 10.73
CA ARG A 23 -1.29 -10.93 10.85
C ARG A 23 -0.83 -10.37 9.53
N ILE A 24 -1.74 -9.63 8.87
CA ILE A 24 -1.53 -9.14 7.51
C ILE A 24 -1.59 -7.61 7.48
N TYR A 25 -0.56 -7.00 6.93
CA TYR A 25 -0.54 -5.57 6.63
C TYR A 25 -0.60 -5.34 5.11
N VAL A 26 -1.49 -4.46 4.68
CA VAL A 26 -1.62 -4.05 3.27
C VAL A 26 -1.51 -2.55 3.21
N CYS A 27 -0.51 -2.04 2.48
CA CYS A 27 -0.36 -0.61 2.27
C CYS A 27 -1.62 -0.03 1.63
N GLY A 28 -2.22 0.93 2.32
CA GLY A 28 -3.41 1.63 1.89
C GLY A 28 -3.11 2.81 0.97
N PRO A 29 -4.13 3.48 0.45
CA PRO A 29 -3.97 4.58 -0.47
C PRO A 29 -3.63 5.89 0.24
N THR A 30 -2.94 6.79 -0.49
CA THR A 30 -2.92 8.21 -0.19
C THR A 30 -4.23 8.83 -0.69
N VAL A 31 -5.00 9.42 0.22
CA VAL A 31 -6.38 9.85 -0.05
C VAL A 31 -6.45 11.31 -0.55
N TYR A 32 -5.80 11.59 -1.68
CA TYR A 32 -5.79 12.92 -2.30
C TYR A 32 -6.71 13.04 -3.53
N ASN A 33 -7.26 11.92 -4.02
CA ASN A 33 -8.14 11.87 -5.17
C ASN A 33 -8.96 10.55 -5.15
N TYR A 34 -9.93 10.42 -6.05
CA TYR A 34 -10.57 9.13 -6.33
C TYR A 34 -9.52 8.08 -6.68
N ILE A 35 -9.72 6.85 -6.20
CA ILE A 35 -8.84 5.74 -6.55
C ILE A 35 -9.02 5.35 -8.01
N HIS A 36 -7.92 5.05 -8.68
CA HIS A 36 -7.95 4.51 -10.04
C HIS A 36 -8.04 2.98 -10.02
N ILE A 37 -8.39 2.38 -11.17
CA ILE A 37 -8.58 0.93 -11.28
C ILE A 37 -7.34 0.13 -10.84
N GLY A 38 -6.13 0.66 -10.99
CA GLY A 38 -4.90 0.05 -10.47
C GLY A 38 -4.87 -0.07 -8.94
N ASN A 39 -5.43 0.91 -8.21
CA ASN A 39 -5.54 0.86 -6.75
C ASN A 39 -6.60 -0.16 -6.27
N ALA A 40 -7.60 -0.48 -7.08
CA ALA A 40 -8.59 -1.49 -6.75
C ALA A 40 -8.00 -2.90 -6.70
N ARG A 41 -6.93 -3.16 -7.46
CA ARG A 41 -6.35 -4.49 -7.56
C ARG A 41 -5.82 -5.04 -6.23
N PRO A 42 -4.94 -4.34 -5.48
CA PRO A 42 -4.51 -4.82 -4.17
C PRO A 42 -5.69 -4.97 -3.19
N LEU A 43 -6.67 -4.06 -3.20
CA LEU A 43 -7.86 -4.17 -2.36
C LEU A 43 -8.59 -5.52 -2.58
N ILE A 44 -8.83 -5.87 -3.84
CA ILE A 44 -9.59 -7.07 -4.21
C ILE A 44 -8.77 -8.34 -4.00
N VAL A 45 -7.50 -8.33 -4.39
CA VAL A 45 -6.61 -9.50 -4.29
C VAL A 45 -6.42 -9.90 -2.82
N PHE A 46 -6.10 -8.93 -1.96
CA PHE A 46 -5.82 -9.24 -0.56
C PHE A 46 -7.09 -9.41 0.29
N ASP A 47 -8.22 -8.80 -0.09
CA ASP A 47 -9.54 -9.16 0.44
C ASP A 47 -9.90 -10.62 0.11
N THR A 48 -9.59 -11.07 -1.10
CA THR A 48 -9.83 -12.46 -1.52
C THR A 48 -8.95 -13.43 -0.73
N LEU A 49 -7.67 -13.13 -0.51
CA LEU A 49 -6.78 -13.90 0.35
C LEU A 49 -7.32 -13.98 1.78
N ARG A 50 -7.71 -12.84 2.36
CA ARG A 50 -8.33 -12.77 3.68
C ARG A 50 -9.55 -13.67 3.78
N ARG A 51 -10.49 -13.56 2.83
CA ARG A 51 -11.71 -14.39 2.81
C ARG A 51 -11.40 -15.86 2.71
N TYR A 52 -10.40 -16.24 1.93
CA TYR A 52 -9.97 -17.64 1.81
C TYR A 52 -9.38 -18.17 3.13
N LEU A 53 -8.53 -17.40 3.81
CA LEU A 53 -7.99 -17.79 5.12
C LEU A 53 -9.09 -17.94 6.18
N GLU A 54 -10.04 -16.99 6.22
CA GLU A 54 -11.21 -17.05 7.10
C GLU A 54 -12.11 -18.26 6.78
N TYR A 55 -12.36 -18.54 5.49
CA TYR A 55 -13.09 -19.73 5.03
C TYR A 55 -12.42 -21.04 5.49
N ARG A 56 -11.09 -21.06 5.55
CA ARG A 56 -10.31 -22.18 6.08
C ARG A 56 -10.31 -22.27 7.60
N GLY A 57 -11.10 -21.46 8.29
CA GLY A 57 -11.26 -21.46 9.74
C GLY A 57 -10.19 -20.68 10.51
N ASN A 58 -9.38 -19.86 9.85
CA ASN A 58 -8.37 -19.07 10.52
C ASN A 58 -8.90 -17.69 10.92
N LYS A 59 -8.36 -17.14 11.98
CA LYS A 59 -8.50 -15.74 12.33
C LYS A 59 -7.53 -14.89 11.50
N VAL A 60 -8.01 -13.79 10.95
CA VAL A 60 -7.17 -12.85 10.19
C VAL A 60 -7.25 -11.46 10.83
N ILE A 61 -6.11 -10.96 11.30
CA ILE A 61 -5.95 -9.56 11.72
C ILE A 61 -5.42 -8.82 10.50
N TYR A 62 -6.33 -8.12 9.82
CA TYR A 62 -6.05 -7.41 8.57
C TYR A 62 -5.98 -5.91 8.84
N VAL A 63 -4.80 -5.34 8.67
CA VAL A 63 -4.54 -3.91 8.83
C VAL A 63 -4.29 -3.30 7.46
N SER A 64 -4.98 -2.21 7.15
CA SER A 64 -4.72 -1.41 5.95
C SER A 64 -4.87 0.06 6.32
N ASN A 65 -3.81 0.84 6.15
CA ASN A 65 -3.77 2.22 6.56
C ASN A 65 -4.48 3.18 5.60
N ILE A 66 -4.68 4.38 6.08
CA ILE A 66 -4.99 5.57 5.27
C ILE A 66 -3.81 6.52 5.42
N THR A 67 -3.15 6.85 4.29
CA THR A 67 -2.16 7.92 4.25
C THR A 67 -2.89 9.25 4.05
N ASP A 68 -3.13 9.93 5.16
CA ASP A 68 -3.88 11.19 5.25
C ASP A 68 -2.96 12.43 5.40
N ILE A 69 -1.65 12.22 5.25
CA ILE A 69 -0.63 13.26 5.14
C ILE A 69 0.40 12.91 4.06
N ASP A 70 0.57 13.79 3.07
CA ASP A 70 1.49 13.62 1.95
C ASP A 70 1.62 14.93 1.18
N ASP A 71 2.73 15.10 0.44
CA ASP A 71 2.95 16.28 -0.41
C ASP A 71 1.81 16.53 -1.41
N LYS A 72 1.20 15.45 -1.94
CA LYS A 72 0.06 15.55 -2.89
C LYS A 72 -1.19 16.08 -2.23
N LEU A 73 -1.45 15.68 -0.96
CA LEU A 73 -2.57 16.17 -0.16
C LEU A 73 -2.40 17.66 0.17
N ILE A 74 -1.19 18.06 0.59
CA ILE A 74 -0.86 19.46 0.89
C ILE A 74 -1.07 20.32 -0.36
N LYS A 75 -0.48 19.91 -1.48
CA LYS A 75 -0.62 20.60 -2.75
C LYS A 75 -2.08 20.72 -3.19
N LYS A 76 -2.84 19.64 -3.08
CA LYS A 76 -4.26 19.61 -3.43
C LYS A 76 -5.09 20.56 -2.58
N GLY A 77 -4.83 20.63 -1.26
CA GLY A 77 -5.46 21.60 -0.37
C GLY A 77 -5.17 23.04 -0.78
N GLN A 78 -3.92 23.34 -1.10
CA GLN A 78 -3.52 24.67 -1.59
C GLN A 78 -4.21 25.04 -2.92
N GLU A 79 -4.25 24.11 -3.88
CA GLU A 79 -4.91 24.30 -5.18
C GLU A 79 -6.43 24.58 -5.04
N GLU A 80 -7.08 23.94 -4.07
CA GLU A 80 -8.52 24.06 -3.83
C GLU A 80 -8.87 25.16 -2.81
N GLY A 81 -7.87 25.80 -2.19
CA GLY A 81 -8.12 26.81 -1.14
C GLY A 81 -8.76 26.22 0.13
N THR A 82 -8.47 24.96 0.43
CA THR A 82 -8.98 24.24 1.60
C THR A 82 -7.82 23.60 2.39
N SER A 83 -8.10 23.05 3.58
CA SER A 83 -7.08 22.36 4.36
C SER A 83 -6.77 20.96 3.81
N MET A 84 -5.52 20.50 4.00
CA MET A 84 -5.13 19.12 3.73
C MET A 84 -6.07 18.13 4.40
N LYS A 85 -6.48 18.41 5.65
CA LYS A 85 -7.37 17.55 6.44
C LYS A 85 -8.75 17.38 5.77
N GLU A 86 -9.33 18.46 5.26
CA GLU A 86 -10.63 18.41 4.56
C GLU A 86 -10.52 17.62 3.25
N VAL A 87 -9.41 17.79 2.51
CA VAL A 87 -9.13 16.98 1.31
C VAL A 87 -9.04 15.49 1.69
N ALA A 88 -8.25 15.15 2.72
CA ALA A 88 -8.08 13.77 3.17
C ALA A 88 -9.42 13.15 3.60
N GLN A 89 -10.20 13.83 4.43
CA GLN A 89 -11.50 13.34 4.89
C GLN A 89 -12.48 13.10 3.74
N ARG A 90 -12.53 14.01 2.77
CA ARG A 90 -13.38 13.87 1.60
C ARG A 90 -13.02 12.65 0.78
N PHE A 91 -11.76 12.50 0.42
CA PHE A 91 -11.33 11.38 -0.44
C PHE A 91 -11.21 10.05 0.30
N GLU A 92 -11.02 10.07 1.61
CA GLU A 92 -11.19 8.87 2.44
C GLU A 92 -12.63 8.36 2.38
N ALA A 93 -13.62 9.25 2.51
CA ALA A 93 -15.02 8.87 2.41
C ALA A 93 -15.35 8.27 1.02
N GLU A 94 -14.82 8.86 -0.05
CA GLU A 94 -14.99 8.34 -1.41
C GLU A 94 -14.27 7.00 -1.63
N TYR A 95 -13.07 6.83 -1.06
CA TYR A 95 -12.35 5.56 -1.07
C TYR A 95 -13.14 4.44 -0.37
N LEU A 96 -13.68 4.73 0.82
CA LEU A 96 -14.49 3.76 1.57
C LEU A 96 -15.77 3.36 0.83
N LYS A 97 -16.38 4.30 0.11
CA LYS A 97 -17.53 4.03 -0.75
C LYS A 97 -17.18 3.11 -1.92
N ASP A 98 -16.04 3.36 -2.58
CA ASP A 98 -15.58 2.51 -3.68
C ASP A 98 -15.17 1.12 -3.18
N ALA A 99 -14.49 1.02 -2.05
CA ALA A 99 -14.13 -0.26 -1.42
C ALA A 99 -15.37 -1.08 -1.04
N ALA A 100 -16.41 -0.44 -0.51
CA ALA A 100 -17.69 -1.08 -0.21
C ALA A 100 -18.41 -1.53 -1.49
N GLY A 101 -18.42 -0.69 -2.53
CA GLY A 101 -18.98 -1.05 -3.85
C GLY A 101 -18.30 -2.27 -4.46
N LEU A 102 -16.97 -2.36 -4.35
CA LEU A 102 -16.17 -3.51 -4.75
C LEU A 102 -16.36 -4.75 -3.83
N ASN A 103 -17.26 -4.68 -2.85
CA ASN A 103 -17.51 -5.74 -1.86
C ASN A 103 -16.25 -6.18 -1.10
N CYS A 104 -15.33 -5.25 -0.83
CA CYS A 104 -14.18 -5.51 0.04
C CYS A 104 -14.60 -5.39 1.51
N LYS A 105 -14.18 -6.35 2.34
CA LYS A 105 -14.42 -6.31 3.78
C LYS A 105 -13.67 -5.14 4.40
N LYS A 106 -14.27 -4.45 5.37
CA LYS A 106 -13.56 -3.46 6.18
C LYS A 106 -12.33 -4.11 6.84
N PRO A 107 -11.18 -3.44 6.87
CA PRO A 107 -10.03 -3.91 7.64
C PRO A 107 -10.38 -4.17 9.11
N THR A 108 -9.65 -5.06 9.76
CA THR A 108 -9.78 -5.25 11.23
C THR A 108 -9.39 -3.95 11.95
N VAL A 109 -8.32 -3.32 11.45
CA VAL A 109 -7.90 -1.97 11.89
C VAL A 109 -7.56 -1.16 10.63
N GLN A 110 -8.02 0.08 10.60
CA GLN A 110 -7.73 1.03 9.52
C GLN A 110 -7.12 2.31 10.12
N PRO A 111 -5.82 2.28 10.43
CA PRO A 111 -5.14 3.40 11.08
C PRO A 111 -4.87 4.54 10.11
N ARG A 112 -4.84 5.78 10.62
CA ARG A 112 -4.42 6.97 9.88
C ARG A 112 -3.02 7.40 10.32
N ALA A 113 -2.21 7.87 9.38
CA ALA A 113 -0.85 8.33 9.67
C ALA A 113 -0.85 9.49 10.69
N THR A 114 -1.78 10.45 10.56
CA THR A 114 -1.89 11.60 11.49
C THR A 114 -2.28 11.22 12.91
N GLU A 115 -2.87 10.05 13.12
CA GLU A 115 -3.22 9.52 14.44
C GLU A 115 -2.06 8.75 15.11
N HIS A 116 -0.92 8.57 14.40
CA HIS A 116 0.22 7.76 14.85
C HIS A 116 1.54 8.53 14.92
N ILE A 117 1.48 9.85 15.06
CA ILE A 117 2.69 10.71 15.07
C ILE A 117 3.66 10.31 16.19
N GLN A 118 3.17 10.02 17.40
CA GLN A 118 4.06 9.62 18.51
C GLN A 118 4.75 8.29 18.21
N GLN A 119 4.03 7.30 17.66
CA GLN A 119 4.59 6.00 17.29
C GLN A 119 5.64 6.10 16.17
N ILE A 120 5.42 7.05 15.24
CA ILE A 120 6.39 7.39 14.20
C ILE A 120 7.65 7.98 14.84
N LEU A 121 7.49 8.97 15.73
CA LEU A 121 8.62 9.59 16.44
C LEU A 121 9.40 8.61 17.31
N ASP A 122 8.72 7.62 17.90
CA ASP A 122 9.37 6.55 18.66
C ASP A 122 10.31 5.72 17.77
N ILE A 123 9.88 5.36 16.54
CA ILE A 123 10.75 4.65 15.59
C ILE A 123 11.89 5.54 15.10
N VAL A 124 11.61 6.81 14.78
CA VAL A 124 12.64 7.77 14.37
C VAL A 124 13.71 7.89 15.46
N LYS A 125 13.29 7.96 16.72
CA LYS A 125 14.20 7.98 17.88
C LYS A 125 15.05 6.70 17.95
N ASP A 126 14.39 5.51 17.87
CA ASP A 126 15.07 4.22 17.90
C ASP A 126 16.16 4.16 16.80
N LEU A 127 15.86 4.65 15.58
CA LEU A 127 16.80 4.69 14.45
C LEU A 127 17.99 5.65 14.69
N ILE A 128 17.76 6.80 15.29
CA ILE A 128 18.83 7.76 15.60
C ILE A 128 19.73 7.19 16.70
N GLU A 129 19.15 6.65 17.78
CA GLU A 129 19.90 6.08 18.90
C GLU A 129 20.73 4.87 18.49
N SER A 130 20.26 4.07 17.51
CA SER A 130 21.01 2.95 16.93
C SER A 130 22.01 3.34 15.82
N GLY A 131 22.07 4.62 15.44
CA GLY A 131 22.98 5.13 14.41
C GLY A 131 22.52 4.91 12.97
N HIS A 132 21.29 4.43 12.75
CA HIS A 132 20.70 4.22 11.43
C HIS A 132 20.03 5.45 10.83
N ALA A 133 19.83 6.52 11.61
CA ALA A 133 19.33 7.78 11.13
C ALA A 133 20.14 8.97 11.70
N TYR A 134 20.01 10.12 11.05
CA TYR A 134 20.68 11.36 11.46
C TYR A 134 19.82 12.59 11.20
N VAL A 135 20.05 13.64 11.99
CA VAL A 135 19.36 14.91 11.86
C VAL A 135 20.18 15.83 10.94
N ALA A 136 19.58 16.28 9.85
CA ALA A 136 20.21 17.24 8.94
C ALA A 136 20.10 18.68 9.47
N LYS A 137 20.88 19.60 8.88
CA LYS A 137 20.97 21.01 9.32
C LYS A 137 19.66 21.78 9.28
N ASN A 138 18.72 21.37 8.43
CA ASN A 138 17.39 21.98 8.28
C ASN A 138 16.32 21.36 9.20
N GLY A 139 16.68 20.35 10.00
CA GLY A 139 15.75 19.62 10.87
C GLY A 139 15.08 18.40 10.24
N ASP A 140 15.36 18.08 8.98
CA ASP A 140 14.98 16.79 8.41
C ASP A 140 15.73 15.66 9.12
N VAL A 141 15.10 14.48 9.22
CA VAL A 141 15.77 13.27 9.68
C VAL A 141 15.80 12.28 8.52
N TYR A 142 17.00 11.83 8.19
CA TYR A 142 17.22 10.86 7.11
C TYR A 142 17.65 9.51 7.67
N PHE A 143 17.14 8.43 7.07
CA PHE A 143 17.67 7.08 7.26
C PHE A 143 18.97 6.94 6.47
N ARG A 144 20.01 6.41 7.13
CA ARG A 144 21.32 6.18 6.55
C ARG A 144 21.34 4.81 5.87
N VAL A 145 21.07 4.76 4.55
CA VAL A 145 20.93 3.52 3.79
C VAL A 145 22.16 2.61 3.90
N LYS A 146 23.35 3.17 3.85
CA LYS A 146 24.63 2.41 3.99
C LYS A 146 24.85 1.80 5.37
N SER A 147 24.03 2.15 6.37
CA SER A 147 24.09 1.52 7.69
C SER A 147 23.35 0.19 7.78
N ASP A 148 22.51 -0.13 6.78
CA ASP A 148 21.81 -1.41 6.66
C ASP A 148 22.50 -2.29 5.60
N PRO A 149 23.27 -3.31 6.03
CA PRO A 149 23.99 -4.19 5.10
C PRO A 149 23.06 -5.08 4.26
N GLU A 150 21.79 -5.21 4.65
CA GLU A 150 20.79 -6.00 3.94
C GLU A 150 19.88 -5.16 3.05
N TYR A 151 20.12 -3.84 2.94
CA TYR A 151 19.30 -2.98 2.09
C TYR A 151 19.29 -3.47 0.64
N GLY A 152 18.09 -3.58 0.07
CA GLY A 152 17.90 -4.14 -1.27
C GLY A 152 17.51 -5.62 -1.29
N LYS A 153 17.32 -6.27 -0.13
CA LYS A 153 17.01 -7.71 -0.05
C LYS A 153 15.65 -8.09 -0.64
N LEU A 154 14.64 -7.19 -0.61
CA LEU A 154 13.33 -7.43 -1.19
C LEU A 154 13.31 -7.15 -2.69
N SER A 155 13.86 -6.01 -3.09
CA SER A 155 13.90 -5.56 -4.50
C SER A 155 14.96 -6.30 -5.31
N HIS A 156 15.97 -6.86 -4.63
CA HIS A 156 17.19 -7.44 -5.19
C HIS A 156 18.02 -6.42 -6.00
N LEU A 157 17.89 -5.15 -5.65
CA LEU A 157 18.68 -4.07 -6.20
C LEU A 157 19.98 -3.91 -5.38
N LYS A 158 21.08 -3.68 -6.08
CA LYS A 158 22.34 -3.31 -5.44
C LYS A 158 22.41 -1.80 -5.28
N LEU A 159 22.99 -1.32 -4.18
CA LEU A 159 23.19 0.11 -3.93
C LEU A 159 23.93 0.82 -5.08
N ASP A 160 24.95 0.17 -5.64
CA ASP A 160 25.72 0.71 -6.78
C ASP A 160 24.85 0.95 -8.01
N ASP A 161 23.81 0.14 -8.24
CA ASP A 161 22.86 0.31 -9.35
C ASP A 161 21.92 1.51 -9.12
N LEU A 162 21.66 1.86 -7.85
CA LEU A 162 20.83 3.01 -7.48
C LEU A 162 21.56 4.36 -7.68
N GLU A 163 22.86 4.38 -7.46
CA GLU A 163 23.68 5.60 -7.68
C GLU A 163 23.73 6.01 -9.16
N SER A 164 23.71 5.04 -10.08
CA SER A 164 23.80 5.29 -11.52
C SER A 164 22.48 5.76 -12.15
N GLY A 165 21.33 5.32 -11.64
CA GLY A 165 20.01 5.58 -12.23
C GLY A 165 19.30 6.86 -11.79
N ASN A 166 19.72 7.48 -10.69
CA ASN A 166 18.98 8.57 -10.05
C ASN A 166 19.58 9.98 -10.24
N ARG A 167 20.66 10.14 -11.01
CA ARG A 167 21.34 11.43 -11.19
C ARG A 167 20.51 12.49 -11.94
N GLU A 168 19.52 12.09 -12.74
CA GLU A 168 18.77 13.01 -13.60
C GLU A 168 17.53 13.68 -12.95
N LEU A 169 17.08 13.25 -11.77
CA LEU A 169 15.80 13.67 -11.16
C LEU A 169 15.93 14.49 -9.86
N ARG A 170 17.13 14.89 -9.43
CA ARG A 170 17.36 15.51 -8.12
C ARG A 170 17.53 17.02 -8.19
N SER A 171 16.91 17.75 -7.26
CA SER A 171 17.24 19.15 -7.00
C SER A 171 18.56 19.22 -6.22
N GLN A 172 19.50 20.03 -6.67
CA GLN A 172 20.80 20.23 -6.01
C GLN A 172 20.68 20.61 -4.50
N MET A 173 19.58 21.22 -4.08
CA MET A 173 19.36 21.60 -2.68
C MET A 173 19.07 20.43 -1.73
N GLU A 174 18.50 19.32 -2.24
CA GLU A 174 18.25 18.12 -1.42
C GLU A 174 19.51 17.27 -1.25
N ASP A 175 20.41 17.29 -2.24
CA ASP A 175 21.66 16.52 -2.21
C ASP A 175 22.66 17.09 -1.18
N ASP A 176 22.63 18.41 -0.90
CA ASP A 176 23.52 19.06 0.09
C ASP A 176 23.15 18.74 1.56
N LEU A 177 21.97 18.19 1.82
CA LEU A 177 21.47 17.87 3.16
C LEU A 177 21.69 16.42 3.55
N LYS A 178 21.91 15.53 2.59
CA LYS A 178 22.07 14.09 2.79
C LYS A 178 23.55 13.71 2.89
N GLU A 179 23.86 12.75 3.78
CA GLU A 179 25.19 12.15 3.82
C GLU A 179 25.44 11.26 2.58
N ASP A 180 24.38 10.62 2.09
CA ASP A 180 24.42 9.80 0.87
C ASP A 180 23.16 10.05 0.02
N PRO A 181 23.29 10.11 -1.31
CA PRO A 181 22.14 10.27 -2.20
C PRO A 181 21.03 9.23 -2.06
N ALA A 182 21.34 8.03 -1.61
CA ALA A 182 20.36 6.96 -1.39
C ALA A 182 19.54 7.16 -0.11
N ASP A 183 20.01 8.00 0.83
CA ASP A 183 19.31 8.24 2.08
C ASP A 183 17.93 8.83 1.85
N PHE A 184 16.96 8.44 2.68
CA PHE A 184 15.58 8.86 2.54
C PHE A 184 15.01 9.44 3.84
N ALA A 185 14.09 10.40 3.70
CA ALA A 185 13.52 11.10 4.84
C ALA A 185 12.58 10.20 5.65
N VAL A 186 12.80 10.12 6.95
CA VAL A 186 11.90 9.51 7.95
C VAL A 186 11.10 10.57 8.70
N TRP A 187 11.64 11.79 8.82
CA TRP A 187 10.95 12.96 9.32
C TRP A 187 11.33 14.17 8.47
N LYS A 188 10.36 14.97 8.08
CA LYS A 188 10.58 16.18 7.25
C LYS A 188 10.31 17.43 8.07
N ALA A 189 11.24 18.35 8.13
CA ALA A 189 11.03 19.67 8.72
C ALA A 189 9.89 20.39 8.00
N ALA A 190 9.03 21.05 8.78
CA ALA A 190 7.89 21.75 8.24
C ALA A 190 8.30 22.99 7.45
N LYS A 191 7.69 23.16 6.28
CA LYS A 191 7.75 24.39 5.52
C LYS A 191 6.62 25.34 5.96
N PRO A 192 6.77 26.66 5.77
CA PRO A 192 5.72 27.61 6.10
C PRO A 192 4.38 27.23 5.45
N GLY A 193 3.32 27.13 6.27
CA GLY A 193 1.97 26.79 5.81
C GLY A 193 1.68 25.30 5.63
N GLU A 194 2.65 24.41 5.89
CA GLU A 194 2.42 22.97 5.94
C GLU A 194 1.90 22.51 7.30
N PRO A 195 1.08 21.45 7.36
CA PRO A 195 0.76 20.76 8.61
C PRO A 195 2.04 20.27 9.28
N ALA A 196 2.14 20.44 10.59
CA ALA A 196 3.32 20.08 11.33
C ALA A 196 3.00 19.67 12.76
N TRP A 197 3.85 18.81 13.32
CA TRP A 197 3.81 18.36 14.71
C TRP A 197 5.13 18.66 15.39
N GLU A 198 5.05 18.89 16.69
CA GLU A 198 6.24 19.03 17.52
C GLU A 198 7.03 17.73 17.57
N SER A 199 8.35 17.85 17.49
CA SER A 199 9.27 16.73 17.66
C SER A 199 10.56 17.19 18.33
N PRO A 200 11.39 16.27 18.84
CA PRO A 200 12.74 16.60 19.34
C PRO A 200 13.64 17.24 18.28
N TYR A 201 13.27 17.12 17.01
CA TYR A 201 14.04 17.63 15.85
C TYR A 201 13.47 18.95 15.30
N GLY A 202 12.44 19.49 15.94
CA GLY A 202 11.70 20.69 15.52
C GLY A 202 10.32 20.37 14.97
N MET A 203 9.63 21.40 14.50
CA MET A 203 8.32 21.24 13.84
C MET A 203 8.49 20.51 12.52
N GLY A 204 7.70 19.45 12.30
CA GLY A 204 7.83 18.62 11.12
C GLY A 204 6.68 17.66 10.89
N ARG A 205 6.85 16.77 9.93
CA ARG A 205 5.88 15.75 9.55
C ARG A 205 6.56 14.44 9.15
N PRO A 206 5.83 13.32 9.15
CA PRO A 206 6.39 12.03 8.74
C PRO A 206 6.94 12.03 7.30
N GLY A 207 8.00 11.26 7.08
CA GLY A 207 8.33 10.73 5.77
C GLY A 207 7.32 9.66 5.36
N TRP A 208 7.14 9.45 4.07
CA TRP A 208 6.11 8.54 3.56
C TRP A 208 6.29 7.07 4.02
N HIS A 209 7.53 6.59 4.12
CA HIS A 209 7.80 5.18 4.39
C HIS A 209 7.66 4.81 5.87
N ILE A 210 7.92 5.76 6.79
CA ILE A 210 7.89 5.49 8.23
C ILE A 210 6.49 5.27 8.79
N GLU A 211 5.47 5.78 8.10
CA GLU A 211 4.07 5.67 8.49
C GLU A 211 3.64 4.21 8.62
N CYS A 212 3.88 3.43 7.55
CA CYS A 212 3.51 2.01 7.53
C CYS A 212 4.31 1.18 8.53
N SER A 213 5.60 1.47 8.71
CA SER A 213 6.43 0.82 9.73
C SER A 213 5.86 1.05 11.14
N ALA A 214 5.45 2.28 11.46
CA ALA A 214 4.90 2.64 12.77
C ALA A 214 3.52 2.04 13.01
N MET A 215 2.62 2.14 12.03
CA MET A 215 1.27 1.59 12.12
C MET A 215 1.28 0.06 12.17
N SER A 216 2.15 -0.60 11.39
CA SER A 216 2.33 -2.05 11.45
C SER A 216 2.84 -2.50 12.81
N ARG A 217 3.90 -1.87 13.34
CA ARG A 217 4.45 -2.16 14.67
C ARG A 217 3.40 -2.00 15.77
N THR A 218 2.58 -0.96 15.68
CA THR A 218 1.56 -0.64 16.68
C THR A 218 0.43 -1.67 16.72
N HIS A 219 -0.06 -2.09 15.56
CA HIS A 219 -1.27 -2.92 15.48
C HIS A 219 -1.01 -4.41 15.31
N LEU A 220 0.15 -4.80 14.82
CA LEU A 220 0.50 -6.20 14.52
C LEU A 220 1.74 -6.69 15.25
N GLY A 221 2.54 -5.78 15.85
CA GLY A 221 3.78 -6.09 16.54
C GLY A 221 5.02 -5.92 15.65
N LYS A 222 6.19 -6.21 16.22
CA LYS A 222 7.50 -6.00 15.56
C LYS A 222 7.71 -6.88 14.34
N THR A 223 7.17 -8.10 14.37
CA THR A 223 7.19 -9.06 13.27
C THR A 223 5.77 -9.40 12.87
N ILE A 224 5.45 -9.34 11.59
CA ILE A 224 4.15 -9.72 11.03
C ILE A 224 4.26 -10.95 10.13
N ASP A 225 3.13 -11.62 9.87
CA ASP A 225 3.16 -12.80 9.01
C ASP A 225 3.32 -12.40 7.54
N LEU A 226 2.53 -11.43 7.07
CA LEU A 226 2.48 -11.07 5.67
C LEU A 226 2.37 -9.57 5.46
N HIS A 227 3.23 -9.02 4.60
CA HIS A 227 3.12 -7.66 4.09
C HIS A 227 2.76 -7.66 2.60
N CYS A 228 1.84 -6.79 2.20
CA CYS A 228 1.23 -6.81 0.87
C CYS A 228 1.16 -5.43 0.23
N GLY A 229 1.21 -5.40 -1.11
CA GLY A 229 0.99 -4.18 -1.90
C GLY A 229 1.07 -4.41 -3.41
N GLY A 230 1.07 -3.35 -4.19
CA GLY A 230 1.38 -3.40 -5.62
C GLY A 230 2.88 -3.64 -5.87
N GLN A 231 3.23 -4.16 -7.03
CA GLN A 231 4.64 -4.34 -7.44
C GLN A 231 5.44 -3.04 -7.46
N ASP A 232 4.79 -1.90 -7.66
CA ASP A 232 5.37 -0.56 -7.60
C ASP A 232 5.84 -0.16 -6.21
N LEU A 233 5.32 -0.80 -5.17
CA LEU A 233 5.73 -0.56 -3.79
C LEU A 233 6.96 -1.37 -3.38
N ILE A 234 7.37 -2.41 -4.13
CA ILE A 234 8.54 -3.21 -3.81
C ILE A 234 9.74 -2.29 -3.55
N PHE A 235 9.95 -1.34 -4.47
CA PHE A 235 10.99 -0.32 -4.35
C PHE A 235 10.44 1.05 -4.79
N PRO A 236 10.68 2.11 -4.01
CA PRO A 236 11.48 2.12 -2.77
C PRO A 236 10.68 1.82 -1.49
N HIS A 237 9.34 1.81 -1.51
CA HIS A 237 8.51 1.91 -0.32
C HIS A 237 8.70 0.74 0.66
N HIS A 238 8.47 -0.49 0.22
CA HIS A 238 8.58 -1.69 1.08
C HIS A 238 10.02 -2.01 1.47
N GLU A 239 11.00 -1.74 0.59
CA GLU A 239 12.42 -1.85 0.94
C GLU A 239 12.77 -0.90 2.08
N ASN A 240 12.31 0.35 2.00
CA ASN A 240 12.53 1.35 3.05
C ASN A 240 11.80 0.99 4.35
N GLU A 241 10.61 0.39 4.27
CA GLU A 241 9.91 -0.12 5.45
C GLU A 241 10.66 -1.24 6.15
N ILE A 242 11.27 -2.17 5.38
CA ILE A 242 12.15 -3.22 5.93
C ILE A 242 13.31 -2.59 6.68
N ALA A 243 14.05 -1.71 6.02
CA ALA A 243 15.21 -1.06 6.60
C ALA A 243 14.85 -0.33 7.91
N GLN A 244 13.80 0.48 7.90
CA GLN A 244 13.32 1.18 9.09
C GLN A 244 12.92 0.24 10.21
N SER A 245 12.09 -0.76 9.88
CA SER A 245 11.51 -1.64 10.89
C SER A 245 12.53 -2.59 11.49
N GLU A 246 13.41 -3.16 10.67
CA GLU A 246 14.40 -4.13 11.15
C GLU A 246 15.53 -3.45 11.91
N CYS A 247 16.03 -2.31 11.44
CA CYS A 247 17.03 -1.53 12.15
C CYS A 247 16.51 -0.97 13.48
N ALA A 248 15.25 -0.54 13.56
CA ALA A 248 14.66 -0.06 14.81
C ALA A 248 14.29 -1.18 15.79
N ASN A 249 13.93 -2.37 15.30
CA ASN A 249 13.39 -3.43 16.14
C ASN A 249 14.41 -4.55 16.44
N GLY A 250 15.48 -4.67 15.66
CA GLY A 250 16.47 -5.74 15.77
C GLY A 250 15.94 -7.14 15.42
N CYS A 251 14.87 -7.21 14.62
CA CYS A 251 14.26 -8.48 14.20
C CYS A 251 13.56 -8.34 12.84
N THR A 252 13.28 -9.47 12.19
CA THR A 252 12.58 -9.55 10.91
C THR A 252 11.24 -8.80 10.97
N PHE A 253 10.97 -7.93 10.00
CA PHE A 253 9.75 -7.16 9.91
C PHE A 253 8.57 -8.00 9.43
N ALA A 254 8.66 -8.62 8.26
CA ALA A 254 7.63 -9.48 7.71
C ALA A 254 8.21 -10.80 7.22
N ARG A 255 7.54 -11.91 7.58
CA ARG A 255 7.98 -13.26 7.19
C ARG A 255 7.73 -13.55 5.72
N TYR A 256 6.64 -13.01 5.18
CA TYR A 256 6.25 -13.19 3.79
C TYR A 256 5.87 -11.85 3.15
N TRP A 257 6.11 -11.75 1.85
CA TRP A 257 5.83 -10.58 1.03
C TRP A 257 5.02 -10.97 -0.21
N MET A 258 3.87 -10.34 -0.41
CA MET A 258 3.05 -10.58 -1.59
C MET A 258 2.78 -9.29 -2.35
N HIS A 259 3.03 -9.31 -3.67
CA HIS A 259 2.81 -8.16 -4.53
C HIS A 259 1.93 -8.54 -5.72
N ASN A 260 0.89 -7.75 -5.97
CA ASN A 260 0.07 -7.90 -7.17
C ASN A 260 0.68 -7.15 -8.35
N GLY A 261 0.47 -7.69 -9.55
CA GLY A 261 0.92 -7.07 -10.80
C GLY A 261 0.19 -5.78 -11.15
N PHE A 262 0.70 -5.05 -12.14
CA PHE A 262 0.13 -3.78 -12.59
C PHE A 262 -1.19 -3.95 -13.36
N ILE A 263 -1.94 -2.85 -13.50
CA ILE A 263 -2.99 -2.70 -14.49
C ILE A 263 -2.46 -1.81 -15.62
N ASN A 264 -2.46 -2.36 -16.82
CA ASN A 264 -2.28 -1.60 -18.05
C ASN A 264 -3.64 -1.22 -18.63
N VAL A 265 -3.67 -0.19 -19.45
CA VAL A 265 -4.85 0.22 -20.21
C VAL A 265 -4.44 0.20 -21.68
N ASP A 266 -5.14 -0.56 -22.50
CA ASP A 266 -4.82 -0.74 -23.93
C ASP A 266 -3.33 -1.05 -24.17
N ASN A 267 -2.80 -1.99 -23.36
CA ASN A 267 -1.39 -2.42 -23.38
C ASN A 267 -0.36 -1.33 -23.03
N GLN A 268 -0.81 -0.21 -22.47
CA GLN A 268 0.07 0.88 -22.05
C GLN A 268 -0.03 1.09 -20.54
N LYS A 269 1.05 1.56 -19.93
CA LYS A 269 1.03 1.97 -18.53
C LYS A 269 0.03 3.12 -18.35
N MET A 270 -0.84 2.99 -17.34
CA MET A 270 -1.82 4.02 -17.03
C MET A 270 -1.12 5.31 -16.59
N SER A 271 -1.45 6.42 -17.23
CA SER A 271 -0.99 7.75 -16.85
C SER A 271 -2.00 8.84 -17.22
N LYS A 272 -1.99 9.94 -16.46
CA LYS A 272 -2.84 11.10 -16.75
C LYS A 272 -2.47 11.79 -18.07
N SER A 273 -1.18 11.80 -18.42
CA SER A 273 -0.68 12.42 -19.65
C SER A 273 -1.08 11.68 -20.91
N LEU A 274 -1.36 10.37 -20.82
CA LEU A 274 -1.84 9.54 -21.93
C LEU A 274 -3.37 9.51 -22.04
N HIS A 275 -4.09 10.24 -21.19
CA HIS A 275 -5.56 10.23 -21.13
C HIS A 275 -6.18 8.83 -21.00
N ASN A 276 -5.42 7.85 -20.49
CA ASN A 276 -5.84 6.49 -20.23
C ASN A 276 -6.00 6.19 -18.72
N PHE A 277 -6.27 7.23 -17.94
CA PHE A 277 -6.45 7.15 -16.49
C PHE A 277 -7.94 7.04 -16.16
N PHE A 278 -8.34 5.88 -15.62
CA PHE A 278 -9.73 5.62 -15.22
C PHE A 278 -9.82 5.46 -13.72
N THR A 279 -10.75 6.20 -13.09
CA THR A 279 -11.09 5.95 -11.69
C THR A 279 -11.97 4.71 -11.58
N VAL A 280 -11.97 4.08 -10.40
CA VAL A 280 -12.93 2.99 -10.11
C VAL A 280 -14.36 3.48 -10.31
N ARG A 281 -14.64 4.73 -9.93
CA ARG A 281 -15.97 5.34 -10.05
C ARG A 281 -16.41 5.49 -11.51
N ASP A 282 -15.51 5.90 -12.41
CA ASP A 282 -15.83 6.04 -13.84
C ASP A 282 -16.23 4.69 -14.43
N VAL A 283 -15.45 3.64 -14.16
CA VAL A 283 -15.73 2.30 -14.65
C VAL A 283 -17.01 1.73 -14.00
N ALA A 284 -17.19 1.94 -12.69
CA ALA A 284 -18.38 1.45 -11.97
C ALA A 284 -19.68 2.10 -12.43
N ASN A 285 -19.65 3.38 -12.82
CA ASN A 285 -20.82 4.07 -13.37
C ASN A 285 -21.29 3.47 -14.72
N LEU A 286 -20.37 2.89 -15.49
CA LEU A 286 -20.68 2.28 -16.79
C LEU A 286 -21.04 0.78 -16.65
N TYR A 287 -20.32 0.04 -15.82
CA TYR A 287 -20.41 -1.42 -15.81
C TYR A 287 -20.84 -2.00 -14.45
N GLY A 288 -20.87 -1.19 -13.39
CA GLY A 288 -21.06 -1.66 -12.01
C GLY A 288 -19.74 -2.06 -11.34
N TYR A 289 -19.75 -2.17 -10.01
CA TYR A 289 -18.56 -2.51 -9.22
C TYR A 289 -18.19 -4.00 -9.32
N GLU A 290 -19.16 -4.89 -9.42
CA GLU A 290 -18.93 -6.32 -9.38
C GLU A 290 -18.18 -6.85 -10.62
N PRO A 291 -18.46 -6.39 -11.85
CA PRO A 291 -17.63 -6.69 -13.01
C PRO A 291 -16.16 -6.25 -12.86
N ILE A 292 -15.90 -5.12 -12.16
CA ILE A 292 -14.53 -4.70 -11.85
C ILE A 292 -13.86 -5.72 -10.94
N ARG A 293 -14.55 -6.14 -9.87
CA ARG A 293 -14.03 -7.18 -8.97
C ARG A 293 -13.75 -8.48 -9.71
N TYR A 294 -14.68 -8.92 -10.55
CA TYR A 294 -14.51 -10.13 -11.36
C TYR A 294 -13.31 -10.01 -12.29
N PHE A 295 -13.18 -8.89 -13.01
CA PHE A 295 -12.04 -8.61 -13.89
C PHE A 295 -10.70 -8.72 -13.17
N MET A 296 -10.57 -8.15 -11.96
CA MET A 296 -9.32 -8.19 -11.18
C MET A 296 -8.89 -9.61 -10.80
N LEU A 297 -9.83 -10.56 -10.81
CA LEU A 297 -9.60 -11.96 -10.43
C LEU A 297 -9.50 -12.91 -11.63
N THR A 298 -9.58 -12.41 -12.88
CA THR A 298 -9.50 -13.25 -14.09
C THR A 298 -8.13 -13.83 -14.37
N ALA A 299 -7.07 -13.25 -13.78
CA ALA A 299 -5.71 -13.74 -13.93
C ALA A 299 -5.04 -13.92 -12.57
N GLY A 300 -3.94 -14.68 -12.55
CA GLY A 300 -3.11 -14.82 -11.35
C GLY A 300 -2.66 -13.44 -10.83
N TYR A 301 -2.73 -13.23 -9.52
CA TYR A 301 -2.55 -11.91 -8.90
C TYR A 301 -1.21 -11.22 -9.25
N ARG A 302 -0.15 -11.97 -9.52
CA ARG A 302 1.17 -11.44 -9.89
C ARG A 302 1.28 -11.02 -11.36
N MET A 303 0.41 -11.54 -12.21
CA MET A 303 0.43 -11.21 -13.64
C MET A 303 -0.12 -9.82 -13.89
N PRO A 304 0.45 -9.04 -14.79
CA PRO A 304 -0.19 -7.79 -15.21
C PRO A 304 -1.56 -8.09 -15.83
N LEU A 305 -2.51 -7.20 -15.61
CA LEU A 305 -3.82 -7.22 -16.27
C LEU A 305 -3.89 -6.06 -17.25
N ASN A 306 -4.48 -6.31 -18.43
CA ASN A 306 -4.75 -5.26 -19.40
C ASN A 306 -6.24 -4.92 -19.38
N TYR A 307 -6.58 -3.70 -18.96
CA TYR A 307 -7.95 -3.20 -19.01
C TYR A 307 -8.28 -2.74 -20.42
N THR A 308 -9.37 -3.27 -20.99
CA THR A 308 -10.01 -2.81 -22.21
C THR A 308 -11.52 -2.85 -22.02
N VAL A 309 -12.26 -2.09 -22.83
CA VAL A 309 -13.73 -2.09 -22.81
C VAL A 309 -14.28 -3.49 -23.08
N ASP A 310 -13.76 -4.18 -24.08
CA ASP A 310 -14.21 -5.54 -24.44
C ASP A 310 -14.02 -6.53 -23.31
N LEU A 311 -12.91 -6.42 -22.55
CA LEU A 311 -12.65 -7.32 -21.43
C LEU A 311 -13.57 -7.08 -20.24
N ILE A 312 -13.88 -5.83 -19.90
CA ILE A 312 -14.83 -5.56 -18.80
C ILE A 312 -16.25 -5.97 -19.16
N GLU A 313 -16.68 -5.79 -20.42
CA GLU A 313 -17.96 -6.28 -20.92
C GLU A 313 -18.03 -7.82 -20.92
N SER A 314 -16.96 -8.48 -21.35
CA SER A 314 -16.86 -9.95 -21.23
C SER A 314 -16.95 -10.43 -19.79
N CYS A 315 -16.34 -9.72 -18.84
CA CYS A 315 -16.44 -10.00 -17.42
C CYS A 315 -17.89 -9.84 -16.91
N LYS A 316 -18.60 -8.79 -17.33
CA LYS A 316 -20.01 -8.57 -17.00
C LYS A 316 -20.87 -9.73 -17.50
N ASN A 317 -20.73 -10.13 -18.77
CA ASN A 317 -21.48 -11.24 -19.35
C ASN A 317 -21.16 -12.59 -18.65
N SER A 318 -19.90 -12.81 -18.26
CA SER A 318 -19.51 -14.01 -17.52
C SER A 318 -20.14 -14.05 -16.12
N LEU A 319 -20.22 -12.90 -15.47
CA LEU A 319 -20.86 -12.76 -14.16
C LEU A 319 -22.37 -13.04 -14.24
N GLU A 320 -23.06 -12.50 -15.26
CA GLU A 320 -24.49 -12.77 -15.51
C GLU A 320 -24.75 -14.27 -15.68
N ARG A 321 -23.88 -14.98 -16.39
CA ARG A 321 -24.00 -16.46 -16.52
C ARG A 321 -23.89 -17.18 -15.17
N LEU A 322 -23.01 -16.72 -14.26
CA LEU A 322 -22.89 -17.29 -12.93
C LEU A 322 -24.17 -17.04 -12.10
N TYR A 323 -24.76 -15.85 -12.20
CA TYR A 323 -26.03 -15.55 -11.55
C TYR A 323 -27.18 -16.40 -12.09
N THR A 324 -27.30 -16.54 -13.41
CA THR A 324 -28.28 -17.43 -14.04
C THR A 324 -28.12 -18.90 -13.56
N CYS A 325 -26.87 -19.36 -13.45
CA CYS A 325 -26.62 -20.72 -12.93
C CYS A 325 -27.10 -20.85 -11.47
N ARG A 326 -26.84 -19.85 -10.62
CA ARG A 326 -27.31 -19.85 -9.24
C ARG A 326 -28.83 -19.86 -9.16
N GLU A 327 -29.51 -19.00 -9.91
CA GLU A 327 -30.97 -18.94 -9.97
C GLU A 327 -31.57 -20.27 -10.39
N ASN A 328 -31.01 -20.91 -11.40
CA ASN A 328 -31.44 -22.23 -11.84
C ASN A 328 -31.25 -23.31 -10.77
N LEU A 329 -30.16 -23.27 -10.01
CA LEU A 329 -29.92 -24.21 -8.89
C LEU A 329 -30.89 -23.93 -7.74
N ASP A 330 -31.13 -22.68 -7.38
CA ASP A 330 -32.11 -22.31 -6.35
C ASP A 330 -33.53 -22.78 -6.74
N PHE A 331 -33.92 -22.58 -8.01
CA PHE A 331 -35.17 -23.10 -8.54
C PHE A 331 -35.26 -24.65 -8.46
N ALA A 332 -34.23 -25.34 -8.91
CA ALA A 332 -34.21 -26.81 -8.87
C ALA A 332 -34.31 -27.36 -7.43
N LEU A 333 -33.65 -26.72 -6.46
CA LEU A 333 -33.76 -27.05 -5.05
C LEU A 333 -35.20 -26.86 -4.52
N THR A 334 -35.87 -25.77 -4.93
CA THR A 334 -37.22 -25.47 -4.51
C THR A 334 -38.23 -26.54 -5.05
N VAL A 335 -38.07 -26.92 -6.32
CA VAL A 335 -38.95 -27.91 -6.96
C VAL A 335 -38.70 -29.31 -6.46
N SER A 336 -37.49 -29.68 -6.05
CA SER A 336 -37.18 -31.04 -5.55
C SER A 336 -37.74 -31.34 -4.15
N TYR A 337 -38.24 -30.34 -3.42
CA TYR A 337 -38.87 -30.50 -2.09
C TYR A 337 -40.40 -30.40 -2.13
N THR A 338 -41.00 -30.24 -3.32
CA THR A 338 -42.46 -30.32 -3.56
C THR A 338 -42.83 -31.62 -4.24
#